data_296bc104dca9d9c9eb4d5f511d9cd6cb
#
_entry.id   296bc104dca9d9c9eb4d5f511d9cd6cb
#
_cell.length_a   1.000
_cell.length_b   1.000
_cell.length_c   1.000
_cell.angle_alpha   90.00
_cell.angle_beta   90.00
_cell.angle_gamma   90.00
#
_symmetry.space_group_name_H-M   'P 1'
#
loop_
_entity.id
_entity.type
_entity.pdbx_description
1 polymer ?
#
loop_
_entity_poly.entity_id
_entity_poly.type
_entity_poly.pdbx_seq_one_letter_code
_entity_poly.pdbx_strand_id
1 'polypeptide(L)'
;AIFDRSWYGRVLVERIEGFCSKTEWSRAYREINEFERVLHDDGAIIVKIWLQITKQEQMARFKKREADPMKNWKITEEDWRNRDKWNAYLKAAEDMFVKTSPEFAPWQVIPANFKWYARVKALDTVCKRLGTALGVK
;
A
#
# COMPACT_ATOMS: atom_id res chain seq x y z
N ALA A 1 -6.81 9.88 -10.52
CA ALA A 1 -5.40 9.96 -10.10
C ALA A 1 -4.94 8.62 -9.54
N ILE A 2 -3.65 8.30 -9.67
CA ILE A 2 -3.02 7.11 -9.05
C ILE A 2 -1.94 7.62 -8.11
N PHE A 3 -2.01 7.19 -6.87
CA PHE A 3 -1.02 7.52 -5.84
C PHE A 3 -0.17 6.30 -5.49
N ASP A 4 1.13 6.46 -5.45
CA ASP A 4 2.04 5.50 -4.85
C ASP A 4 2.38 5.98 -3.43
N ARG A 5 1.99 5.19 -2.42
CA ARG A 5 2.05 5.44 -0.97
C ARG A 5 1.04 6.48 -0.45
N SER A 6 0.84 7.63 -1.06
CA SER A 6 -0.11 8.69 -0.67
C SER A 6 0.02 9.16 0.80
N TRP A 7 -1.08 9.59 1.42
CA TRP A 7 -1.17 9.98 2.84
C TRP A 7 -0.95 8.82 3.84
N TYR A 8 -0.98 7.58 3.38
CA TYR A 8 -0.68 6.41 4.21
C TYR A 8 0.79 6.31 4.64
N GLY A 9 1.68 7.12 4.09
CA GLY A 9 3.07 7.25 4.54
C GLY A 9 3.17 7.55 6.03
N ARG A 10 2.25 8.36 6.60
CA ARG A 10 2.20 8.72 8.02
C ARG A 10 2.10 7.50 8.94
N VAL A 11 1.28 6.52 8.60
CA VAL A 11 1.03 5.32 9.41
C VAL A 11 1.94 4.15 9.04
N LEU A 12 2.75 4.26 8.00
CA LEU A 12 3.73 3.28 7.53
C LEU A 12 5.17 3.79 7.71
N VAL A 13 5.75 4.38 6.66
CA VAL A 13 7.18 4.74 6.66
C VAL A 13 7.51 5.76 7.75
N GLU A 14 6.72 6.80 7.94
CA GLU A 14 7.00 7.83 8.94
C GLU A 14 6.89 7.27 10.37
N ARG A 15 5.92 6.38 10.63
CA ARG A 15 5.79 5.65 11.89
C ARG A 15 7.01 4.77 12.15
N ILE A 16 7.46 4.00 11.14
CA ILE A 16 8.53 3.00 11.30
C ILE A 16 9.91 3.65 11.37
N GLU A 17 10.13 4.72 10.59
CA GLU A 17 11.40 5.46 10.58
C GLU A 17 11.50 6.50 11.72
N GLY A 18 10.41 6.72 12.46
CA GLY A 18 10.41 7.69 13.56
C GLY A 18 10.37 9.15 13.09
N PHE A 19 9.84 9.41 11.89
CA PHE A 19 9.70 10.77 11.36
C PHE A 19 8.50 11.52 11.94
N CYS A 20 7.65 10.82 12.69
CA CYS A 20 6.54 11.40 13.43
C CYS A 20 6.40 10.74 14.81
N SER A 21 5.82 11.45 15.76
CA SER A 21 5.54 10.95 17.10
C SER A 21 4.42 9.91 17.12
N LYS A 22 4.35 9.16 18.23
CA LYS A 22 3.27 8.17 18.45
C LYS A 22 1.88 8.84 18.42
N THR A 23 1.76 10.04 18.96
CA THR A 23 0.50 10.78 18.95
C THR A 23 0.07 11.13 17.53
N GLU A 24 1.00 11.58 16.68
CA GLU A 24 0.71 11.96 15.30
C GLU A 24 0.25 10.77 14.45
N TRP A 25 1.02 9.66 14.40
CA TRP A 25 0.60 8.52 13.59
C TRP A 25 -0.63 7.80 14.14
N SER A 26 -0.86 7.82 15.48
CA SER A 26 -2.08 7.23 16.05
C SER A 26 -3.34 8.03 15.68
N ARG A 27 -3.24 9.37 15.64
CA ARG A 27 -4.32 10.25 15.21
C ARG A 27 -4.59 10.13 13.70
N ALA A 28 -3.55 9.91 12.92
CA ALA A 28 -3.61 9.87 11.45
C ALA A 28 -4.60 8.83 10.91
N TYR A 29 -4.84 7.72 11.59
CA TYR A 29 -5.84 6.74 11.14
C TYR A 29 -7.26 7.35 11.04
N ARG A 30 -7.64 8.17 12.03
CA ARG A 30 -8.91 8.87 12.03
C ARG A 30 -8.92 9.95 10.94
N GLU A 31 -7.88 10.76 10.88
CA GLU A 31 -7.74 11.85 9.90
C GLU A 31 -7.81 11.33 8.46
N ILE A 32 -7.19 10.17 8.18
CA ILE A 32 -7.26 9.52 6.86
C ILE A 32 -8.71 9.10 6.54
N ASN A 33 -9.39 8.46 7.48
CA ASN A 33 -10.78 8.04 7.27
C ASN A 33 -11.72 9.24 7.04
N GLU A 34 -11.54 10.30 7.81
CA GLU A 34 -12.31 11.55 7.66
C GLU A 34 -12.06 12.20 6.29
N PHE A 35 -10.79 12.29 5.88
CA PHE A 35 -10.41 12.82 4.59
C PHE A 35 -10.95 11.99 3.41
N GLU A 36 -10.82 10.67 3.48
CA GLU A 36 -11.36 9.77 2.45
C GLU A 36 -12.89 9.83 2.40
N ARG A 37 -13.55 10.05 3.53
CA ARG A 37 -15.00 10.26 3.56
C ARG A 37 -15.43 11.53 2.84
N VAL A 38 -14.73 12.63 3.07
CA VAL A 38 -15.01 13.89 2.35
C VAL A 38 -14.90 13.70 0.85
N LEU A 39 -13.84 13.02 0.37
CA LEU A 39 -13.68 12.70 -1.04
C LEU A 39 -14.79 11.79 -1.58
N HIS A 40 -15.17 10.78 -0.81
CA HIS A 40 -16.24 9.86 -1.18
C HIS A 40 -17.60 10.57 -1.28
N ASP A 41 -17.91 11.42 -0.31
CA ASP A 41 -19.17 12.17 -0.27
C ASP A 41 -19.26 13.22 -1.40
N ASP A 42 -18.11 13.68 -1.91
CA ASP A 42 -18.00 14.52 -3.12
C ASP A 42 -18.05 13.68 -4.44
N GLY A 43 -18.28 12.38 -4.33
CA GLY A 43 -18.45 11.49 -5.48
C GLY A 43 -17.17 10.78 -5.97
N ALA A 44 -16.04 10.91 -5.27
CA ALA A 44 -14.82 10.19 -5.64
C ALA A 44 -14.93 8.69 -5.36
N ILE A 45 -14.53 7.87 -6.34
CA ILE A 45 -14.42 6.42 -6.19
C ILE A 45 -13.02 6.10 -5.71
N ILE A 46 -12.89 5.67 -4.46
CA ILE A 46 -11.60 5.35 -3.84
C ILE A 46 -11.34 3.85 -3.93
N VAL A 47 -10.19 3.49 -4.52
CA VAL A 47 -9.72 2.09 -4.62
C VAL A 47 -8.36 1.99 -3.93
N LYS A 48 -8.29 1.19 -2.88
CA LYS A 48 -7.06 0.96 -2.10
C LYS A 48 -6.51 -0.43 -2.36
N ILE A 49 -5.29 -0.51 -2.85
CA ILE A 49 -4.63 -1.77 -3.21
C ILE A 49 -3.32 -1.90 -2.45
N TRP A 50 -3.14 -3.05 -1.82
CA TRP A 50 -1.88 -3.47 -1.21
C TRP A 50 -1.33 -4.68 -1.94
N LEU A 51 -0.12 -4.56 -2.49
CA LEU A 51 0.56 -5.65 -3.19
C LEU A 51 1.48 -6.38 -2.20
N GLN A 52 1.02 -7.53 -1.71
CA GLN A 52 1.76 -8.32 -0.72
C GLN A 52 2.69 -9.34 -1.39
N ILE A 53 3.97 -9.28 -1.02
CA ILE A 53 4.95 -10.31 -1.36
C ILE A 53 5.50 -10.97 -0.09
N THR A 54 6.12 -12.13 -0.23
CA THR A 54 6.84 -12.76 0.87
C THR A 54 8.23 -12.15 1.05
N LYS A 55 8.80 -12.28 2.25
CA LYS A 55 10.17 -11.84 2.54
C LYS A 55 11.21 -12.55 1.64
N GLN A 56 10.95 -13.81 1.27
CA GLN A 56 11.78 -14.57 0.33
C GLN A 56 11.72 -13.99 -1.08
N GLU A 57 10.52 -13.69 -1.57
CA GLU A 57 10.33 -13.08 -2.90
C GLU A 57 10.99 -11.70 -2.98
N GLN A 58 10.91 -10.89 -1.92
CA GLN A 58 11.60 -9.61 -1.86
C GLN A 58 13.11 -9.79 -2.03
N MET A 59 13.73 -10.74 -1.29
CA MET A 59 15.16 -11.04 -1.43
C MET A 59 15.53 -11.51 -2.83
N ALA A 60 14.73 -12.40 -3.41
CA ALA A 60 14.98 -12.87 -4.78
C ALA A 60 14.94 -11.71 -5.79
N ARG A 61 14.01 -10.76 -5.61
CA ARG A 61 13.93 -9.57 -6.45
C ARG A 61 15.12 -8.63 -6.25
N PHE A 62 15.60 -8.46 -5.03
CA PHE A 62 16.76 -7.64 -4.73
C PHE A 62 18.01 -8.22 -5.43
N LYS A 63 18.32 -9.51 -5.22
CA LYS A 63 19.43 -10.19 -5.88
C LYS A 63 19.37 -10.10 -7.41
N LYS A 64 18.16 -10.27 -7.98
CA LYS A 64 17.98 -10.15 -9.43
C LYS A 64 18.25 -8.73 -9.94
N ARG A 65 17.91 -7.69 -9.17
CA ARG A 65 18.19 -6.30 -9.54
C ARG A 65 19.68 -5.97 -9.42
N GLU A 66 20.34 -6.42 -8.35
CA GLU A 66 21.78 -6.24 -8.15
C GLU A 66 22.61 -6.86 -9.27
N ALA A 67 22.20 -8.05 -9.73
CA ALA A 67 22.87 -8.75 -10.83
C ALA A 67 22.61 -8.15 -12.23
N ASP A 68 21.65 -7.23 -12.37
CA ASP A 68 21.29 -6.61 -13.65
C ASP A 68 21.90 -5.20 -13.73
N PRO A 69 22.95 -4.97 -14.58
CA PRO A 69 23.61 -3.67 -14.70
C PRO A 69 22.66 -2.51 -15.05
N MET A 70 21.55 -2.83 -15.73
CA MET A 70 20.53 -1.83 -16.09
C MET A 70 19.56 -1.50 -14.95
N LYS A 71 19.61 -2.23 -13.84
CA LYS A 71 18.65 -2.10 -12.74
C LYS A 71 19.29 -2.02 -11.34
N ASN A 72 20.58 -2.24 -11.20
CA ASN A 72 21.28 -2.22 -9.92
C ASN A 72 21.14 -0.87 -9.21
N TRP A 73 21.11 0.24 -9.95
CA TRP A 73 20.87 1.59 -9.42
C TRP A 73 19.51 1.77 -8.71
N LYS A 74 18.56 0.84 -8.92
CA LYS A 74 17.23 0.86 -8.26
C LYS A 74 17.22 0.27 -6.85
N ILE A 75 18.34 -0.32 -6.42
CA ILE A 75 18.48 -0.82 -5.06
C ILE A 75 19.31 0.19 -4.27
N THR A 76 18.76 0.61 -3.15
CA THR A 76 19.36 1.58 -2.25
C THR A 76 19.57 0.98 -0.87
N GLU A 77 20.38 1.63 -0.05
CA GLU A 77 20.52 1.26 1.38
C GLU A 77 19.18 1.33 2.13
N GLU A 78 18.27 2.19 1.69
CA GLU A 78 16.91 2.27 2.25
C GLU A 78 16.13 0.98 2.04
N ASP A 79 16.27 0.31 0.89
CA ASP A 79 15.59 -0.96 0.62
C ASP A 79 16.05 -2.05 1.61
N TRP A 80 17.34 -2.10 1.92
CA TRP A 80 17.90 -3.03 2.89
C TRP A 80 17.46 -2.70 4.31
N ARG A 81 17.50 -1.44 4.71
CA ARG A 81 17.02 -0.97 6.01
C ARG A 81 15.52 -1.30 6.21
N ASN A 82 14.70 -1.08 5.18
CA ASN A 82 13.28 -1.42 5.23
C ASN A 82 13.06 -2.93 5.35
N ARG A 83 13.90 -3.73 4.72
CA ARG A 83 13.85 -5.19 4.85
C ARG A 83 14.20 -5.66 6.27
N ASP A 84 15.14 -5.04 6.94
CA ASP A 84 15.49 -5.38 8.33
C ASP A 84 14.32 -5.09 9.27
N LYS A 85 13.53 -4.08 8.98
CA LYS A 85 12.30 -3.71 9.72
C LYS A 85 11.04 -4.45 9.24
N TRP A 86 11.17 -5.54 8.50
CA TRP A 86 10.06 -6.29 7.89
C TRP A 86 8.88 -6.53 8.84
N ASN A 87 9.13 -7.03 10.05
CA ASN A 87 8.06 -7.35 11.00
C ASN A 87 7.35 -6.08 11.51
N ALA A 88 8.09 -4.97 11.67
CA ALA A 88 7.51 -3.70 12.07
C ALA A 88 6.60 -3.14 10.95
N TYR A 89 7.04 -3.22 9.69
CA TYR A 89 6.20 -2.85 8.54
C TYR A 89 4.97 -3.73 8.40
N LEU A 90 5.10 -5.04 8.61
CA LEU A 90 3.95 -5.96 8.58
C LEU A 90 2.91 -5.58 9.63
N LYS A 91 3.35 -5.35 10.87
CA LYS A 91 2.47 -4.91 11.96
C LYS A 91 1.80 -3.57 11.67
N ALA A 92 2.54 -2.61 11.11
CA ALA A 92 1.99 -1.31 10.74
C ALA A 92 0.95 -1.43 9.60
N ALA A 93 1.17 -2.33 8.63
CA ALA A 93 0.22 -2.61 7.57
C ALA A 93 -1.06 -3.28 8.10
N GLU A 94 -0.94 -4.25 9.01
CA GLU A 94 -2.09 -4.89 9.66
C GLU A 94 -2.93 -3.85 10.43
N ASP A 95 -2.29 -3.00 11.24
CA ASP A 95 -2.97 -1.90 11.94
C ASP A 95 -3.67 -0.96 10.96
N MET A 96 -3.03 -0.64 9.84
CA MET A 96 -3.60 0.19 8.78
C MET A 96 -4.84 -0.45 8.16
N PHE A 97 -4.78 -1.73 7.79
CA PHE A 97 -5.93 -2.44 7.21
C PHE A 97 -7.12 -2.45 8.18
N VAL A 98 -6.89 -2.78 9.45
CA VAL A 98 -7.95 -2.83 10.46
C VAL A 98 -8.58 -1.46 10.71
N LYS A 99 -7.75 -0.40 10.75
CA LYS A 99 -8.20 0.93 11.17
C LYS A 99 -8.68 1.82 10.03
N THR A 100 -8.36 1.47 8.78
CA THR A 100 -8.69 2.30 7.61
C THR A 100 -9.32 1.50 6.47
N SER A 101 -10.22 0.57 6.78
CA SER A 101 -11.04 -0.15 5.79
C SER A 101 -12.53 0.17 5.97
N PRO A 102 -12.97 1.43 5.83
CA PRO A 102 -14.38 1.74 5.85
C PRO A 102 -15.09 1.04 4.68
N GLU A 103 -16.40 0.80 4.83
CA GLU A 103 -17.20 0.08 3.84
C GLU A 103 -17.13 0.71 2.43
N PHE A 104 -17.09 2.03 2.35
CA PHE A 104 -17.02 2.77 1.07
C PHE A 104 -15.64 2.65 0.40
N ALA A 105 -14.55 2.37 1.14
CA ALA A 105 -13.18 2.27 0.63
C ALA A 105 -12.35 1.20 1.39
N PRO A 106 -12.66 -0.09 1.26
CA PRO A 106 -11.90 -1.16 1.91
C PRO A 106 -10.57 -1.41 1.20
N TRP A 107 -9.56 -1.84 1.96
CA TRP A 107 -8.31 -2.32 1.41
C TRP A 107 -8.46 -3.65 0.65
N GLN A 108 -7.83 -3.74 -0.51
CA GLN A 108 -7.72 -4.95 -1.31
C GLN A 108 -6.28 -5.46 -1.24
N VAL A 109 -6.07 -6.54 -0.48
CA VAL A 109 -4.76 -7.18 -0.38
C VAL A 109 -4.60 -8.20 -1.50
N ILE A 110 -3.63 -7.98 -2.38
CA ILE A 110 -3.38 -8.80 -3.57
C ILE A 110 -2.04 -9.53 -3.42
N PRO A 111 -2.02 -10.88 -3.47
CA PRO A 111 -0.78 -11.64 -3.54
C PRO A 111 0.04 -11.26 -4.78
N ALA A 112 1.28 -10.80 -4.58
CA ALA A 112 2.09 -10.21 -5.65
C ALA A 112 3.44 -10.91 -5.89
N ASN A 113 3.62 -12.13 -5.38
CA ASN A 113 4.78 -12.95 -5.73
C ASN A 113 4.81 -13.22 -7.23
N PHE A 114 3.67 -13.54 -7.84
CA PHE A 114 3.52 -13.67 -9.28
C PHE A 114 3.01 -12.36 -9.89
N LYS A 115 3.91 -11.63 -10.55
CA LYS A 115 3.65 -10.26 -11.04
C LYS A 115 2.48 -10.16 -12.03
N TRP A 116 2.33 -11.12 -12.93
CA TRP A 116 1.23 -11.09 -13.91
C TRP A 116 -0.13 -11.23 -13.26
N TYR A 117 -0.25 -12.17 -12.32
CA TYR A 117 -1.48 -12.29 -11.52
C TYR A 117 -1.81 -10.99 -10.79
N ALA A 118 -0.82 -10.39 -10.11
CA ALA A 118 -1.03 -9.16 -9.37
C ALA A 118 -1.49 -8.00 -10.26
N ARG A 119 -0.91 -7.87 -11.46
CA ARG A 119 -1.31 -6.85 -12.44
C ARG A 119 -2.75 -7.03 -12.91
N VAL A 120 -3.10 -8.24 -13.35
CA VAL A 120 -4.46 -8.56 -13.80
C VAL A 120 -5.46 -8.36 -12.67
N LYS A 121 -5.13 -8.85 -11.46
CA LYS A 121 -6.01 -8.72 -10.29
C LYS A 121 -6.21 -7.27 -9.86
N ALA A 122 -5.18 -6.43 -9.93
CA ALA A 122 -5.29 -5.01 -9.63
C ALA A 122 -6.24 -4.31 -10.62
N LEU A 123 -6.06 -4.55 -11.92
CA LEU A 123 -6.96 -4.00 -12.95
C LEU A 123 -8.40 -4.50 -12.79
N ASP A 124 -8.61 -5.80 -12.59
CA ASP A 124 -9.93 -6.39 -12.31
C ASP A 124 -10.61 -5.73 -11.09
N THR A 125 -9.84 -5.49 -10.03
CA THR A 125 -10.33 -4.80 -8.84
C THR A 125 -10.81 -3.38 -9.15
N VAL A 126 -10.01 -2.62 -9.90
CA VAL A 126 -10.39 -1.25 -10.32
C VAL A 126 -11.63 -1.27 -11.20
N CYS A 127 -11.65 -2.13 -12.23
CA CYS A 127 -12.79 -2.25 -13.15
C CYS A 127 -14.08 -2.61 -12.40
N LYS A 128 -14.04 -3.56 -11.48
CA LYS A 128 -15.20 -3.95 -10.66
C LYS A 128 -15.71 -2.81 -9.79
N ARG A 129 -14.82 -2.08 -9.14
CA ARG A 129 -15.21 -0.93 -8.30
C ARG A 129 -15.85 0.18 -9.13
N LEU A 130 -15.25 0.50 -10.27
CA LEU A 130 -15.81 1.48 -11.21
C LEU A 130 -17.15 1.00 -11.78
N GLY A 131 -17.24 -0.24 -12.23
CA GLY A 131 -18.49 -0.82 -12.75
C GLY A 131 -19.64 -0.74 -11.74
N THR A 132 -19.36 -1.13 -10.48
CA THR A 132 -20.35 -1.03 -9.39
C THR A 132 -20.79 0.41 -9.17
N ALA A 133 -19.87 1.35 -9.12
CA ALA A 133 -20.18 2.76 -8.84
C ALA A 133 -20.91 3.44 -10.03
N LEU A 134 -20.64 3.02 -11.26
CA LEU A 134 -21.25 3.56 -12.47
C LEU A 134 -22.51 2.79 -12.92
N GLY A 135 -22.91 1.74 -12.20
CA GLY A 135 -24.07 0.91 -12.56
C GLY A 135 -23.87 0.10 -13.85
N VAL A 136 -22.62 -0.13 -14.26
CA VAL A 136 -22.27 -0.92 -15.45
C VAL A 136 -22.07 -2.37 -15.03
N LYS A 137 -22.80 -3.30 -15.67
CA LYS A 137 -22.66 -4.75 -15.46
C LYS A 137 -21.59 -5.35 -16.37
#